data_6f29475d4fba3f442a4b3746c708155a
#
_entry.id   6f29475d4fba3f442a4b3746c708155a
#
_cell.length_a   1.000
_cell.length_b   1.000
_cell.length_c   1.000
_cell.angle_alpha   90.00
_cell.angle_beta   90.00
_cell.angle_gamma   90.00
#
_symmetry.space_group_name_H-M   'P 1'
#
loop_
_entity.id
_entity.type
_entity.pdbx_description
1 polymer ?
#
loop_
_entity_poly.entity_id
_entity_poly.type
_entity_poly.pdbx_seq_one_letter_code
_entity_poly.pdbx_strand_id
1 'polypeptide(L)'
;TMVRLSQQLATIKTDVELPVTLAGLRRSEVAKETLLALYRQYEFKNLVQELESLSEATVETVTPVDVTTQYDTILTEADLARWLEKLQGVELFAFDIETNSLDYIQAQVVGLSFAVAPGEAAYLPLAHDYLGAPEQLDREQTLALLKPLLEDPTRLKVGQHLKFDRNVLRNHGIELQG
;
A
#
# COMPACT_ATOMS: atom_id res chain seq x y z
N THR A 1 1.08 15.64 36.54
CA THR A 1 0.04 16.16 35.67
C THR A 1 -0.19 15.18 34.53
N MET A 2 -1.42 15.07 34.04
CA MET A 2 -1.85 14.08 33.01
C MET A 2 -0.99 14.12 31.75
N VAL A 3 -0.58 15.28 31.25
CA VAL A 3 0.27 15.41 30.06
C VAL A 3 1.61 14.70 30.19
N ARG A 4 2.29 14.83 31.33
CA ARG A 4 3.56 14.13 31.58
C ARG A 4 3.38 12.61 31.66
N LEU A 5 2.29 12.16 32.26
CA LEU A 5 1.95 10.74 32.31
C LEU A 5 1.66 10.20 30.91
N SER A 6 0.88 10.91 30.11
CA SER A 6 0.60 10.55 28.72
C SER A 6 1.88 10.46 27.89
N GLN A 7 2.78 11.43 28.00
CA GLN A 7 4.08 11.39 27.34
C GLN A 7 4.90 10.17 27.78
N GLN A 8 4.96 9.88 29.07
CA GLN A 8 5.70 8.73 29.60
C GLN A 8 5.13 7.41 29.10
N LEU A 9 3.79 7.27 29.05
CA LEU A 9 3.12 6.07 28.55
C LEU A 9 3.22 5.91 27.02
N ALA A 10 3.28 7.01 26.29
CA ALA A 10 3.43 6.99 24.82
C ALA A 10 4.90 6.81 24.37
N THR A 11 5.87 6.98 25.27
CA THR A 11 7.29 6.81 24.94
C THR A 11 7.63 5.33 24.86
N ILE A 12 8.09 4.90 23.69
CA ILE A 12 8.50 3.50 23.46
C ILE A 12 9.75 3.20 24.30
N LYS A 13 9.68 2.13 25.09
CA LYS A 13 10.84 1.63 25.83
C LYS A 13 11.72 0.82 24.88
N THR A 14 12.96 1.27 24.66
CA THR A 14 13.92 0.66 23.72
C THR A 14 14.95 -0.25 24.38
N ASP A 15 14.98 -0.29 25.71
CA ASP A 15 15.91 -1.05 26.55
C ASP A 15 15.26 -2.24 27.25
N VAL A 16 14.21 -2.80 26.68
CA VAL A 16 13.56 -4.00 27.20
C VAL A 16 14.51 -5.19 27.02
N GLU A 17 14.84 -5.85 28.12
CA GLU A 17 15.57 -7.11 28.08
C GLU A 17 14.70 -8.21 27.45
N LEU A 18 15.13 -8.72 26.32
CA LEU A 18 14.44 -9.81 25.62
C LEU A 18 15.30 -11.08 25.68
N PRO A 19 14.68 -12.26 25.88
CA PRO A 19 15.40 -13.53 25.90
C PRO A 19 15.90 -13.95 24.52
N VAL A 20 15.73 -13.10 23.49
CA VAL A 20 16.09 -13.34 22.09
C VAL A 20 16.91 -12.18 21.53
N THR A 21 17.83 -12.48 20.66
CA THR A 21 18.56 -11.47 19.89
C THR A 21 17.97 -11.35 18.48
N LEU A 22 18.13 -10.20 17.86
CA LEU A 22 17.66 -9.96 16.49
C LEU A 22 18.24 -10.99 15.50
N ALA A 23 19.50 -11.39 15.67
CA ALA A 23 20.16 -12.43 14.87
C ALA A 23 19.57 -13.83 15.09
N GLY A 24 18.95 -14.07 16.24
CA GLY A 24 18.25 -15.31 16.57
C GLY A 24 16.81 -15.39 16.05
N LEU A 25 16.23 -14.27 15.61
CA LEU A 25 14.89 -14.20 15.04
C LEU A 25 14.89 -14.67 13.59
N ARG A 26 15.10 -15.97 13.38
CA ARG A 26 15.02 -16.59 12.06
C ARG A 26 13.71 -17.35 11.93
N ARG A 27 13.09 -17.27 10.76
CA ARG A 27 11.94 -18.12 10.44
C ARG A 27 12.44 -19.58 10.45
N SER A 28 11.93 -20.38 11.36
CA SER A 28 12.14 -21.82 11.38
C SER A 28 11.15 -22.54 10.47
N GLU A 29 11.44 -23.77 10.13
CA GLU A 29 10.46 -24.64 9.50
C GLU A 29 9.24 -24.80 10.39
N VAL A 30 8.08 -24.87 9.77
CA VAL A 30 6.80 -25.02 10.47
C VAL A 30 6.75 -26.41 11.09
N ALA A 31 6.62 -26.48 12.42
CA ALA A 31 6.38 -27.72 13.14
C ALA A 31 4.94 -28.20 12.86
N LYS A 32 4.73 -28.76 11.68
CA LYS A 32 3.43 -29.05 11.08
C LYS A 32 2.55 -29.92 11.99
N GLU A 33 3.10 -30.97 12.57
CA GLU A 33 2.34 -31.86 13.46
C GLU A 33 1.87 -31.15 14.71
N THR A 34 2.73 -30.31 15.31
CA THR A 34 2.37 -29.49 16.49
C THR A 34 1.29 -28.50 16.14
N LEU A 35 1.40 -27.85 14.98
CA LEU A 35 0.44 -26.85 14.53
C LEU A 35 -0.92 -27.49 14.21
N LEU A 36 -0.93 -28.66 13.56
CA LEU A 36 -2.15 -29.43 13.32
C LEU A 36 -2.84 -29.84 14.63
N ALA A 37 -2.07 -30.29 15.62
CA ALA A 37 -2.63 -30.64 16.92
C ALA A 37 -3.30 -29.44 17.59
N LEU A 38 -2.67 -28.27 17.55
CA LEU A 38 -3.24 -27.03 18.08
C LEU A 38 -4.49 -26.58 17.30
N TYR A 39 -4.47 -26.62 15.98
CA TYR A 39 -5.61 -26.25 15.17
C TYR A 39 -6.81 -27.15 15.42
N ARG A 40 -6.61 -28.46 15.60
CA ARG A 40 -7.66 -29.41 15.98
C ARG A 40 -8.17 -29.17 17.39
N GLN A 41 -7.27 -28.90 18.34
CA GLN A 41 -7.61 -28.59 19.73
C GLN A 41 -8.50 -27.35 19.84
N TYR A 42 -8.23 -26.30 19.03
CA TYR A 42 -8.97 -25.04 19.02
C TYR A 42 -10.05 -24.99 17.93
N GLU A 43 -10.34 -26.13 17.27
CA GLU A 43 -11.41 -26.29 16.26
C GLU A 43 -11.28 -25.34 15.04
N PHE A 44 -10.05 -24.99 14.65
CA PHE A 44 -9.78 -24.18 13.44
C PHE A 44 -9.86 -25.04 12.17
N LYS A 45 -11.07 -25.46 11.80
CA LYS A 45 -11.34 -26.43 10.72
C LYS A 45 -10.72 -26.03 9.38
N ASN A 46 -10.83 -24.74 8.99
CA ASN A 46 -10.27 -24.25 7.72
C ASN A 46 -8.74 -24.31 7.71
N LEU A 47 -8.08 -23.95 8.82
CA LEU A 47 -6.62 -23.99 8.93
C LEU A 47 -6.08 -25.43 8.95
N VAL A 48 -6.85 -26.38 9.48
CA VAL A 48 -6.51 -27.81 9.39
C VAL A 48 -6.51 -28.25 7.94
N GLN A 49 -7.59 -27.97 7.19
CA GLN A 49 -7.67 -28.34 5.77
C GLN A 49 -6.58 -27.69 4.93
N GLU A 50 -6.29 -26.41 5.16
CA GLU A 50 -5.22 -25.68 4.46
C GLU A 50 -3.86 -26.32 4.74
N LEU A 51 -3.54 -26.62 6.00
CA LEU A 51 -2.25 -27.20 6.38
C LEU A 51 -2.09 -28.66 5.90
N GLU A 52 -3.18 -29.41 5.78
CA GLU A 52 -3.20 -30.74 5.20
C GLU A 52 -3.01 -30.70 3.67
N SER A 53 -3.66 -29.77 2.97
CA SER A 53 -3.53 -29.59 1.53
C SER A 53 -2.13 -29.13 1.09
N LEU A 54 -1.45 -28.33 1.92
CA LEU A 54 -0.06 -27.90 1.70
C LEU A 54 0.94 -29.09 1.78
N SER A 55 0.52 -30.27 2.23
CA SER A 55 1.40 -31.44 2.29
C SER A 55 1.53 -32.20 0.97
N GLU A 56 0.63 -31.98 0.03
CA GLU A 56 0.65 -32.59 -1.30
C GLU A 56 1.27 -31.68 -2.37
N ALA A 57 1.34 -30.38 -2.10
CA ALA A 57 2.04 -29.44 -2.96
C ALA A 57 3.50 -29.30 -2.49
N THR A 58 4.43 -29.74 -3.28
CA THR A 58 5.84 -29.33 -3.17
C THR A 58 5.87 -27.81 -3.10
N VAL A 59 6.29 -27.26 -1.96
CA VAL A 59 6.51 -25.84 -1.81
C VAL A 59 7.60 -25.48 -2.82
N GLU A 60 7.21 -24.93 -3.97
CA GLU A 60 8.15 -24.16 -4.76
C GLU A 60 8.64 -23.04 -3.82
N THR A 61 9.87 -23.20 -3.36
CA THR A 61 10.58 -22.12 -2.66
C THR A 61 10.60 -20.95 -3.61
N VAL A 62 9.71 -20.00 -3.38
CA VAL A 62 9.80 -18.69 -4.02
C VAL A 62 11.12 -18.10 -3.50
N THR A 63 12.18 -18.30 -4.28
CA THR A 63 13.42 -17.55 -4.09
C THR A 63 13.04 -16.07 -4.08
N PRO A 64 13.47 -15.28 -3.08
CA PRO A 64 13.28 -13.85 -3.13
C PRO A 64 13.89 -13.38 -4.46
N VAL A 65 13.05 -12.96 -5.38
CA VAL A 65 13.52 -12.27 -6.58
C VAL A 65 14.12 -10.96 -6.04
N ASP A 66 15.40 -10.77 -6.29
CA ASP A 66 16.09 -9.52 -5.96
C ASP A 66 15.51 -8.45 -6.91
N VAL A 67 14.38 -7.88 -6.50
CA VAL A 67 13.68 -6.86 -7.27
C VAL A 67 14.41 -5.55 -7.03
N THR A 68 15.14 -5.08 -8.04
CA THR A 68 15.68 -3.72 -8.02
C THR A 68 14.50 -2.76 -7.88
N THR A 69 14.43 -2.06 -6.75
CA THR A 69 13.34 -1.14 -6.47
C THR A 69 13.68 0.26 -6.99
N GLN A 70 12.72 0.86 -7.71
CA GLN A 70 12.75 2.25 -8.14
C GLN A 70 11.48 2.93 -7.66
N TYR A 71 11.62 3.81 -6.67
CA TYR A 71 10.52 4.58 -6.11
C TYR A 71 10.77 6.07 -6.34
N ASP A 72 9.87 6.69 -7.10
CA ASP A 72 9.95 8.10 -7.48
C ASP A 72 8.98 8.94 -6.62
N THR A 73 9.36 10.19 -6.34
CA THR A 73 8.41 11.22 -5.87
C THR A 73 8.21 12.23 -6.99
N ILE A 74 6.96 12.41 -7.43
CA ILE A 74 6.61 13.28 -8.55
C ILE A 74 6.38 14.69 -8.01
N LEU A 75 7.35 15.59 -8.19
CA LEU A 75 7.29 16.96 -7.72
C LEU A 75 7.33 17.99 -8.86
N THR A 76 7.66 17.56 -10.08
CA THR A 76 7.76 18.42 -11.25
C THR A 76 6.85 17.99 -12.38
N GLU A 77 6.48 18.92 -13.27
CA GLU A 77 5.72 18.61 -14.48
C GLU A 77 6.45 17.60 -15.38
N ALA A 78 7.78 17.65 -15.41
CA ALA A 78 8.60 16.69 -16.19
C ALA A 78 8.49 15.27 -15.62
N ASP A 79 8.50 15.12 -14.30
CA ASP A 79 8.31 13.82 -13.64
C ASP A 79 6.88 13.31 -13.87
N LEU A 80 5.89 14.19 -13.78
CA LEU A 80 4.50 13.83 -14.06
C LEU A 80 4.33 13.35 -15.50
N ALA A 81 4.90 14.07 -16.47
CA ALA A 81 4.83 13.67 -17.88
C ALA A 81 5.47 12.29 -18.11
N ARG A 82 6.65 12.04 -17.53
CA ARG A 82 7.32 10.74 -17.60
C ARG A 82 6.46 9.62 -17.02
N TRP A 83 5.80 9.85 -15.88
CA TRP A 83 4.96 8.85 -15.26
C TRP A 83 3.63 8.65 -15.99
N LEU A 84 3.06 9.70 -16.59
CA LEU A 84 1.89 9.56 -17.47
C LEU A 84 2.22 8.67 -18.67
N GLU A 85 3.39 8.81 -19.30
CA GLU A 85 3.84 7.93 -20.38
C GLU A 85 3.96 6.48 -19.93
N LYS A 86 4.56 6.23 -18.73
CA LYS A 86 4.66 4.87 -18.16
C LYS A 86 3.28 4.26 -17.93
N LEU A 87 2.38 5.00 -17.29
CA LEU A 87 1.01 4.54 -16.99
C LEU A 87 0.20 4.28 -18.27
N GLN A 88 0.40 5.08 -19.31
CA GLN A 88 -0.20 4.85 -20.62
C GLN A 88 0.41 3.65 -21.36
N GLY A 89 1.65 3.30 -21.07
CA GLY A 89 2.38 2.19 -21.68
C GLY A 89 2.02 0.81 -21.16
N VAL A 90 1.30 0.70 -20.04
CA VAL A 90 0.92 -0.59 -19.42
C VAL A 90 -0.57 -0.87 -19.57
N GLU A 91 -0.94 -2.14 -19.62
CA GLU A 91 -2.33 -2.59 -19.66
C GLU A 91 -3.01 -2.46 -18.29
N LEU A 92 -2.26 -2.74 -17.22
CA LEU A 92 -2.71 -2.72 -15.83
C LEU A 92 -1.72 -1.91 -14.99
N PHE A 93 -2.22 -1.03 -14.14
CA PHE A 93 -1.43 -0.40 -13.08
C PHE A 93 -2.17 -0.43 -11.74
N ALA A 94 -1.41 -0.45 -10.66
CA ALA A 94 -1.96 -0.25 -9.34
C ALA A 94 -1.99 1.24 -9.00
N PHE A 95 -3.04 1.67 -8.29
CA PHE A 95 -3.08 3.02 -7.71
C PHE A 95 -3.84 3.04 -6.39
N ASP A 96 -3.56 4.06 -5.61
CA ASP A 96 -4.21 4.35 -4.36
C ASP A 96 -4.20 5.86 -4.12
N ILE A 97 -5.13 6.39 -3.33
CA ILE A 97 -5.20 7.82 -3.02
C ILE A 97 -5.08 8.08 -1.51
N GLU A 98 -4.35 9.14 -1.18
CA GLU A 98 -4.32 9.69 0.17
C GLU A 98 -5.28 10.87 0.26
N THR A 99 -5.98 10.98 1.38
CA THR A 99 -7.04 11.96 1.56
C THR A 99 -6.96 12.68 2.90
N ASN A 100 -7.57 13.85 2.99
CA ASN A 100 -7.64 14.63 4.21
C ASN A 100 -8.78 14.21 5.16
N SER A 101 -9.61 13.24 4.78
CA SER A 101 -10.76 12.76 5.57
C SER A 101 -11.10 11.32 5.24
N LEU A 102 -11.61 10.57 6.21
CA LEU A 102 -12.21 9.25 6.01
C LEU A 102 -13.67 9.32 5.55
N ASP A 103 -14.31 10.49 5.64
CA ASP A 103 -15.63 10.73 5.06
C ASP A 103 -15.48 11.07 3.58
N TYR A 104 -15.71 10.08 2.72
CA TYR A 104 -15.54 10.20 1.28
C TYR A 104 -16.45 11.26 0.63
N ILE A 105 -17.51 11.74 1.31
CA ILE A 105 -18.39 12.80 0.78
C ILE A 105 -17.67 14.15 0.79
N GLN A 106 -16.82 14.38 1.79
CA GLN A 106 -16.09 15.64 1.98
C GLN A 106 -14.59 15.52 1.70
N ALA A 107 -14.10 14.29 1.59
CA ALA A 107 -12.68 14.03 1.39
C ALA A 107 -12.15 14.66 0.10
N GLN A 108 -10.94 15.20 0.20
CA GLN A 108 -10.19 15.76 -0.91
C GLN A 108 -8.90 14.96 -1.07
N VAL A 109 -8.45 14.76 -2.29
CA VAL A 109 -7.18 14.10 -2.59
C VAL A 109 -6.01 14.94 -2.06
N VAL A 110 -5.13 14.31 -1.30
CA VAL A 110 -3.87 14.87 -0.78
C VAL A 110 -2.67 14.34 -1.56
N GLY A 111 -2.75 13.13 -2.07
CA GLY A 111 -1.73 12.52 -2.91
C GLY A 111 -2.25 11.27 -3.62
N LEU A 112 -1.49 10.78 -4.60
CA LEU A 112 -1.75 9.52 -5.28
C LEU A 112 -0.46 8.69 -5.34
N SER A 113 -0.60 7.38 -5.24
CA SER A 113 0.47 6.44 -5.51
C SER A 113 0.15 5.60 -6.75
N PHE A 114 1.19 5.22 -7.48
CA PHE A 114 1.09 4.39 -8.67
C PHE A 114 2.16 3.31 -8.68
N ALA A 115 1.84 2.13 -9.22
CA ALA A 115 2.84 1.11 -9.52
C ALA A 115 2.52 0.47 -10.87
N VAL A 116 3.54 0.33 -11.71
CA VAL A 116 3.43 -0.24 -13.08
C VAL A 116 4.05 -1.63 -13.16
N ALA A 117 4.92 -1.99 -12.22
CA ALA A 117 5.54 -3.30 -12.10
C ALA A 117 6.01 -3.56 -10.65
N PRO A 118 6.29 -4.81 -10.26
CA PRO A 118 6.93 -5.10 -8.99
C PRO A 118 8.25 -4.34 -8.85
N GLY A 119 8.37 -3.53 -7.78
CA GLY A 119 9.54 -2.70 -7.52
C GLY A 119 9.56 -1.35 -8.26
N GLU A 120 8.60 -1.04 -9.11
CA GLU A 120 8.52 0.24 -9.83
C GLU A 120 7.24 1.01 -9.46
N ALA A 121 7.39 2.04 -8.63
CA ALA A 121 6.28 2.83 -8.11
C ALA A 121 6.63 4.32 -7.98
N ALA A 122 5.59 5.16 -7.88
CA ALA A 122 5.74 6.57 -7.59
C ALA A 122 4.68 7.07 -6.62
N TYR A 123 5.03 8.14 -5.93
CA TYR A 123 4.12 8.94 -5.14
C TYR A 123 4.03 10.37 -5.68
N LEU A 124 2.81 10.86 -5.83
CA LEU A 124 2.48 12.18 -6.33
C LEU A 124 1.81 12.98 -5.20
N PRO A 125 2.56 13.76 -4.40
CA PRO A 125 1.98 14.64 -3.39
C PRO A 125 1.31 15.85 -4.06
N LEU A 126 0.13 16.27 -3.57
CA LEU A 126 -0.66 17.36 -4.16
C LEU A 126 -1.15 18.39 -3.13
N ALA A 127 -1.39 18.00 -1.89
CA ALA A 127 -1.96 18.89 -0.88
C ALA A 127 -1.48 18.58 0.54
N HIS A 128 -0.22 18.17 0.70
CA HIS A 128 0.39 18.04 2.00
C HIS A 128 0.75 19.42 2.57
N ASP A 129 0.39 19.66 3.85
CA ASP A 129 0.54 20.93 4.54
C ASP A 129 1.39 20.86 5.82
N TYR A 130 2.12 19.75 6.04
CA TYR A 130 2.99 19.60 7.18
C TYR A 130 4.23 20.49 7.08
N LEU A 131 4.81 20.85 8.24
CA LEU A 131 6.03 21.67 8.30
C LEU A 131 7.19 21.01 7.55
N GLY A 132 7.70 21.69 6.51
CA GLY A 132 8.78 21.18 5.65
C GLY A 132 8.27 20.36 4.47
N ALA A 133 6.96 20.35 4.18
CA ALA A 133 6.45 19.76 2.95
C ALA A 133 7.16 20.36 1.73
N PRO A 134 7.55 19.54 0.73
CA PRO A 134 8.14 20.06 -0.51
C PRO A 134 7.11 20.90 -1.28
N GLU A 135 7.58 21.71 -2.22
CA GLU A 135 6.71 22.33 -3.22
C GLU A 135 6.05 21.23 -4.05
N GLN A 136 4.74 21.33 -4.22
CA GLN A 136 3.91 20.31 -4.87
C GLN A 136 3.25 20.88 -6.12
N LEU A 137 2.87 20.00 -7.05
CA LEU A 137 2.12 20.39 -8.22
C LEU A 137 0.70 20.86 -7.83
N ASP A 138 0.11 21.74 -8.65
CA ASP A 138 -1.28 22.15 -8.45
C ASP A 138 -2.22 20.94 -8.60
N ARG A 139 -3.02 20.73 -7.56
CA ARG A 139 -3.90 19.56 -7.46
C ARG A 139 -4.91 19.49 -8.59
N GLU A 140 -5.61 20.57 -8.86
CA GLU A 140 -6.72 20.57 -9.83
C GLU A 140 -6.19 20.38 -11.26
N GLN A 141 -5.08 21.04 -11.60
CA GLN A 141 -4.43 20.89 -12.90
C GLN A 141 -3.87 19.47 -13.08
N THR A 142 -3.25 18.93 -12.05
CA THR A 142 -2.69 17.58 -12.08
C THR A 142 -3.77 16.52 -12.22
N LEU A 143 -4.86 16.64 -11.45
CA LEU A 143 -6.00 15.73 -11.56
C LEU A 143 -6.68 15.82 -12.94
N ALA A 144 -6.74 17.00 -13.55
CA ALA A 144 -7.23 17.17 -14.90
C ALA A 144 -6.38 16.44 -15.95
N LEU A 145 -5.05 16.40 -15.77
CA LEU A 145 -4.13 15.64 -16.63
C LEU A 145 -4.27 14.12 -16.44
N LEU A 146 -4.54 13.66 -15.21
CA LEU A 146 -4.74 12.24 -14.91
C LEU A 146 -6.14 11.74 -15.31
N LYS A 147 -7.12 12.62 -15.37
CA LYS A 147 -8.52 12.27 -15.63
C LYS A 147 -8.72 11.38 -16.85
N PRO A 148 -8.16 11.67 -18.05
CA PRO A 148 -8.35 10.81 -19.22
C PRO A 148 -7.88 9.37 -18.99
N LEU A 149 -6.79 9.19 -18.23
CA LEU A 149 -6.24 7.87 -17.89
C LEU A 149 -7.12 7.14 -16.87
N LEU A 150 -7.60 7.85 -15.84
CA LEU A 150 -8.43 7.27 -14.78
C LEU A 150 -9.84 6.91 -15.28
N GLU A 151 -10.36 7.63 -16.28
CA GLU A 151 -11.66 7.39 -16.90
C GLU A 151 -11.62 6.43 -18.11
N ASP A 152 -10.43 6.00 -18.54
CA ASP A 152 -10.29 5.07 -19.66
C ASP A 152 -10.73 3.65 -19.25
N PRO A 153 -11.83 3.10 -19.79
CA PRO A 153 -12.30 1.76 -19.45
C PRO A 153 -11.42 0.63 -20.01
N THR A 154 -10.53 0.94 -20.95
CA THR A 154 -9.61 -0.04 -21.55
C THR A 154 -8.34 -0.23 -20.73
N ARG A 155 -8.07 0.65 -19.78
CA ARG A 155 -6.93 0.61 -18.88
C ARG A 155 -7.35 0.00 -17.55
N LEU A 156 -6.83 -1.18 -17.24
CA LEU A 156 -7.15 -1.86 -15.99
C LEU A 156 -6.47 -1.17 -14.80
N LYS A 157 -7.22 -1.01 -13.72
CA LYS A 157 -6.72 -0.46 -12.46
C LYS A 157 -6.96 -1.46 -11.34
N VAL A 158 -5.97 -1.60 -10.48
CA VAL A 158 -6.08 -2.39 -9.26
C VAL A 158 -5.68 -1.54 -8.06
N GLY A 159 -6.37 -1.73 -6.96
CA GLY A 159 -6.10 -1.05 -5.69
C GLY A 159 -6.86 -1.71 -4.57
N GLN A 160 -6.48 -1.37 -3.35
CA GLN A 160 -7.17 -1.85 -2.17
C GLN A 160 -8.34 -0.92 -1.85
N HIS A 161 -9.56 -1.47 -1.76
CA HIS A 161 -10.77 -0.72 -1.40
C HIS A 161 -11.16 0.43 -2.36
N LEU A 162 -10.94 0.25 -3.67
CA LEU A 162 -11.20 1.25 -4.73
C LEU A 162 -12.59 1.92 -4.70
N LYS A 163 -13.54 1.37 -3.98
CA LYS A 163 -14.85 2.01 -3.78
C LYS A 163 -14.73 3.36 -3.07
N PHE A 164 -13.83 3.47 -2.09
CA PHE A 164 -13.55 4.72 -1.40
C PHE A 164 -12.90 5.72 -2.37
N ASP A 165 -11.84 5.30 -3.05
CA ASP A 165 -11.08 6.13 -3.99
C ASP A 165 -11.97 6.67 -5.11
N ARG A 166 -12.80 5.80 -5.69
CA ARG A 166 -13.80 6.18 -6.68
C ARG A 166 -14.74 7.28 -6.20
N ASN A 167 -15.22 7.19 -4.95
CA ASN A 167 -16.12 8.18 -4.40
C ASN A 167 -15.41 9.52 -4.16
N VAL A 168 -14.16 9.50 -3.69
CA VAL A 168 -13.36 10.72 -3.51
C VAL A 168 -13.01 11.35 -4.85
N LEU A 169 -12.62 10.57 -5.86
CA LEU A 169 -12.33 11.08 -7.21
C LEU A 169 -13.54 11.79 -7.83
N ARG A 170 -14.77 11.36 -7.52
CA ARG A 170 -16.00 12.05 -7.94
C ARG A 170 -16.13 13.46 -7.39
N ASN A 171 -15.60 13.76 -6.20
CA ASN A 171 -15.55 15.10 -5.65
C ASN A 171 -14.69 16.04 -6.50
N HIS A 172 -13.77 15.48 -7.30
CA HIS A 172 -12.93 16.18 -8.27
C HIS A 172 -13.43 16.02 -9.73
N GLY A 173 -14.65 15.51 -9.93
CA GLY A 173 -15.25 15.33 -11.26
C GLY A 173 -14.61 14.24 -12.10
N ILE A 174 -14.01 13.21 -11.46
CA ILE A 174 -13.38 12.05 -12.13
C ILE A 174 -14.23 10.80 -11.87
N GLU A 175 -14.66 10.13 -12.95
CA GLU A 175 -15.39 8.86 -12.92
C GLU A 175 -14.43 7.70 -13.20
N LEU A 176 -13.91 7.08 -12.15
CA LEU A 176 -12.99 5.96 -12.29
C LEU A 176 -13.63 4.81 -13.07
N GLN A 177 -12.95 4.32 -14.11
CA GLN A 177 -13.33 3.21 -14.98
C GLN A 177 -12.15 2.28 -15.25
N GLY A 178 -12.42 1.02 -15.67
CA GLY A 178 -11.41 0.02 -16.01
C GLY A 178 -11.08 -1.00 -14.93
#